data_5cbc11d62057bfb572ed1059f0e1d887
#
_entry.id   5cbc11d62057bfb572ed1059f0e1d887
#
_cell.length_a   1.000
_cell.length_b   1.000
_cell.length_c   1.000
_cell.angle_alpha   90.00
_cell.angle_beta   90.00
_cell.angle_gamma   90.00
#
_symmetry.space_group_name_H-M   'P 1'
#
loop_
_entity.id
_entity.type
_entity.pdbx_description
1 polymer ?
#
loop_
_entity_poly.entity_id
_entity_poly.type
_entity_poly.pdbx_seq_one_letter_code
_entity_poly.pdbx_strand_id
1 'polypeptide(L)'
;MQQTENTCLFMTIGVNVTETRQMQSEIEMFSNQLAASEWRYSLSMELSEIGILLTQGDKYFISPELQRMLGLDEASVSFAAFRRLVHPNDTVIYDTFLRSVERLSQMQEDPEDQIHSMELRLRSADGEYHWYNYRYKAAKLVGADTPIIGGSFINMDTEKEKDALIERLAYVDEVTGISNRNKLMLMGQEAYVCSLELGITYFVMVLDIDRFHLVNDAYGYECGNKTLQDFAHIMYKYLSFGGFGARISADNFALILRDYGDEELPVKTMERIQADLAQLGMTELSAKALTCSAGYSRMPQDGESFAEVLEHAEFALSSAEHRKGTVVGYNSSMHDTIVGESELEKQLSDAIDNGELRLYYQPKIALTNGRIIGVEALIRWIRPDGTVVQPGSFVPIAETSQLIRKISDYVLSEACERSPLPQSLLQSHPAPDSPQSCDPASTG
;
A
#
# COMPACT_ATOMS: atom_id res chain seq x y z
N MET A 1 -105.09 31.01 63.17
CA MET A 1 -103.76 31.46 62.81
C MET A 1 -102.77 30.39 63.18
N GLN A 2 -102.39 29.55 62.30
CA GLN A 2 -101.32 28.54 62.45
C GLN A 2 -100.27 28.85 61.46
N GLN A 3 -99.07 29.24 61.91
CA GLN A 3 -97.85 29.33 61.11
C GLN A 3 -97.30 27.95 61.04
N THR A 4 -97.15 27.43 59.85
CA THR A 4 -96.40 26.23 59.55
C THR A 4 -94.98 26.64 59.20
N GLU A 5 -94.02 26.27 60.06
CA GLU A 5 -92.58 26.39 59.79
C GLU A 5 -92.15 25.36 58.68
N ASN A 6 -91.68 25.89 57.61
CA ASN A 6 -91.06 25.07 56.56
C ASN A 6 -89.57 24.83 56.89
N THR A 7 -89.27 23.66 57.38
CA THR A 7 -87.89 23.26 57.63
C THR A 7 -87.35 22.57 56.33
N CYS A 8 -86.45 23.26 55.64
CA CYS A 8 -85.71 22.69 54.52
C CYS A 8 -84.49 21.88 55.05
N LEU A 9 -84.49 20.57 54.82
CA LEU A 9 -83.37 19.72 55.10
C LEU A 9 -82.41 19.78 53.92
N PHE A 10 -81.20 20.28 54.14
CA PHE A 10 -80.11 20.19 53.15
C PHE A 10 -79.25 18.92 53.45
N MET A 11 -79.25 17.98 52.55
CA MET A 11 -78.37 16.83 52.62
C MET A 11 -77.10 17.14 51.73
N THR A 12 -75.97 17.28 52.36
CA THR A 12 -74.66 17.45 51.68
C THR A 12 -74.02 16.07 51.58
N ILE A 13 -73.90 15.58 50.35
CA ILE A 13 -73.14 14.36 50.11
C ILE A 13 -71.67 14.78 49.86
N GLY A 14 -70.85 14.56 50.87
CA GLY A 14 -69.39 14.73 50.70
C GLY A 14 -68.79 13.53 50.01
N VAL A 15 -68.36 13.67 48.76
CA VAL A 15 -67.60 12.67 48.10
C VAL A 15 -66.13 12.90 48.44
N ASN A 16 -65.44 11.89 48.98
CA ASN A 16 -64.03 11.98 49.25
C ASN A 16 -63.27 11.83 47.92
N VAL A 17 -62.80 12.92 47.34
CA VAL A 17 -62.07 12.96 46.06
C VAL A 17 -60.52 12.85 46.19
N THR A 18 -60.05 12.64 47.44
CA THR A 18 -58.58 12.65 47.71
C THR A 18 -57.84 11.53 47.02
N GLU A 19 -58.37 10.32 47.07
CA GLU A 19 -57.77 9.18 46.36
C GLU A 19 -57.79 9.34 44.81
N THR A 20 -58.90 9.85 44.27
CA THR A 20 -59.07 10.14 42.88
C THR A 20 -58.08 11.21 42.41
N ARG A 21 -57.83 12.26 43.18
CA ARG A 21 -56.80 13.28 42.85
C ARG A 21 -55.40 12.77 43.02
N GLN A 22 -55.09 11.89 43.96
CA GLN A 22 -53.81 11.26 44.09
C GLN A 22 -53.50 10.34 42.89
N MET A 23 -54.47 9.48 42.56
CA MET A 23 -54.31 8.63 41.33
C MET A 23 -54.13 9.47 40.05
N GLN A 24 -54.87 10.55 39.92
CA GLN A 24 -54.77 11.42 38.74
C GLN A 24 -53.41 12.11 38.67
N SER A 25 -52.85 12.58 39.78
CA SER A 25 -51.52 13.16 39.87
C SER A 25 -50.41 12.14 39.58
N GLU A 26 -50.57 10.89 40.07
CA GLU A 26 -49.63 9.80 39.75
C GLU A 26 -49.65 9.43 38.27
N ILE A 27 -50.86 9.34 37.66
CA ILE A 27 -50.98 9.08 36.20
C ILE A 27 -50.34 10.20 35.39
N GLU A 28 -50.55 11.48 35.74
CA GLU A 28 -49.92 12.61 35.09
C GLU A 28 -48.40 12.59 35.25
N MET A 29 -47.89 12.24 36.44
CA MET A 29 -46.45 12.10 36.68
C MET A 29 -45.84 10.97 35.86
N PHE A 30 -46.46 9.80 35.83
CA PHE A 30 -46.00 8.65 34.99
C PHE A 30 -46.09 8.98 33.51
N SER A 31 -47.16 9.63 33.06
CA SER A 31 -47.31 10.06 31.66
C SER A 31 -46.19 11.03 31.25
N ASN A 32 -45.87 12.00 32.09
CA ASN A 32 -44.80 12.96 31.85
C ASN A 32 -43.40 12.29 31.86
N GLN A 33 -43.17 11.33 32.76
CA GLN A 33 -41.93 10.54 32.78
C GLN A 33 -41.80 9.68 31.54
N LEU A 34 -42.88 9.04 31.08
CA LEU A 34 -42.88 8.23 29.87
C LEU A 34 -42.60 9.12 28.65
N ALA A 35 -43.29 10.24 28.49
CA ALA A 35 -43.07 11.19 27.41
C ALA A 35 -41.63 11.73 27.37
N ALA A 36 -41.07 12.07 28.55
CA ALA A 36 -39.68 12.51 28.65
C ALA A 36 -38.68 11.39 28.31
N SER A 37 -39.01 10.14 28.64
CA SER A 37 -38.20 8.95 28.27
C SER A 37 -38.27 8.69 26.78
N GLU A 38 -39.47 8.69 26.20
CA GLU A 38 -39.69 8.53 24.76
C GLU A 38 -38.96 9.61 23.95
N TRP A 39 -39.05 10.86 24.38
CA TRP A 39 -38.32 11.96 23.74
C TRP A 39 -36.81 11.78 23.80
N ARG A 40 -36.24 11.36 24.93
CA ARG A 40 -34.82 11.09 25.07
C ARG A 40 -34.35 9.94 24.14
N TYR A 41 -35.15 8.87 24.07
CA TYR A 41 -34.86 7.76 23.15
C TYR A 41 -34.94 8.22 21.70
N SER A 42 -35.98 8.91 21.30
CA SER A 42 -36.17 9.43 19.94
C SER A 42 -35.02 10.36 19.55
N LEU A 43 -34.67 11.31 20.43
CA LEU A 43 -33.54 12.21 20.16
C LEU A 43 -32.19 11.47 20.04
N SER A 44 -31.96 10.49 20.91
CA SER A 44 -30.74 9.68 20.84
C SER A 44 -30.64 8.88 19.54
N MET A 45 -31.75 8.32 19.07
CA MET A 45 -31.80 7.57 17.80
C MET A 45 -31.60 8.49 16.60
N GLU A 46 -32.28 9.64 16.61
CA GLU A 46 -32.15 10.62 15.51
C GLU A 46 -30.74 11.19 15.38
N LEU A 47 -30.10 11.55 16.49
CA LEU A 47 -28.74 12.08 16.50
C LEU A 47 -27.68 11.02 16.15
N SER A 48 -27.98 9.74 16.37
CA SER A 48 -27.05 8.63 16.09
C SER A 48 -27.30 7.98 14.75
N GLU A 49 -28.31 8.42 13.98
CA GLU A 49 -28.70 7.82 12.70
C GLU A 49 -28.92 6.29 12.78
N ILE A 50 -29.48 5.83 13.91
CA ILE A 50 -29.74 4.41 14.17
C ILE A 50 -31.17 4.08 13.79
N GLY A 51 -31.32 3.19 12.82
CA GLY A 51 -32.61 2.61 12.51
C GLY A 51 -32.96 1.45 13.43
N ILE A 52 -34.21 1.35 13.89
CA ILE A 52 -34.70 0.23 14.71
C ILE A 52 -35.63 -0.65 13.88
N LEU A 53 -35.48 -1.95 14.05
CA LEU A 53 -36.35 -2.97 13.48
C LEU A 53 -36.80 -3.93 14.60
N LEU A 54 -38.11 -4.18 14.66
CA LEU A 54 -38.72 -5.15 15.57
C LEU A 54 -39.55 -6.14 14.77
N THR A 55 -39.49 -7.43 15.10
CA THR A 55 -40.37 -8.43 14.52
C THR A 55 -41.66 -8.51 15.32
N GLN A 56 -42.80 -8.52 14.62
CA GLN A 56 -44.09 -8.84 15.24
C GLN A 56 -44.94 -9.66 14.26
N GLY A 57 -45.16 -10.91 14.58
CA GLY A 57 -45.82 -11.85 13.68
C GLY A 57 -45.00 -12.09 12.40
N ASP A 58 -45.57 -11.81 11.24
CA ASP A 58 -44.98 -11.98 9.89
C ASP A 58 -44.44 -10.66 9.29
N LYS A 59 -44.29 -9.62 10.12
CA LYS A 59 -43.89 -8.29 9.69
C LYS A 59 -42.78 -7.74 10.55
N TYR A 60 -42.07 -6.78 9.98
CA TYR A 60 -41.19 -5.86 10.69
C TYR A 60 -41.91 -4.55 10.98
N PHE A 61 -41.71 -4.05 12.20
CA PHE A 61 -41.97 -2.67 12.57
C PHE A 61 -40.64 -1.93 12.54
N ILE A 62 -40.60 -0.81 11.85
CA ILE A 62 -39.40 -0.02 11.59
C ILE A 62 -39.56 1.39 12.13
N SER A 63 -38.49 1.91 12.72
CA SER A 63 -38.47 3.29 13.23
C SER A 63 -38.54 4.32 12.08
N PRO A 64 -38.94 5.57 12.37
CA PRO A 64 -38.95 6.64 11.40
C PRO A 64 -37.56 6.88 10.74
N GLU A 65 -36.49 6.67 11.52
CA GLU A 65 -35.11 6.76 11.04
C GLU A 65 -34.83 5.69 9.99
N LEU A 66 -35.18 4.44 10.26
CA LEU A 66 -34.99 3.35 9.31
C LEU A 66 -35.88 3.51 8.04
N GLN A 67 -37.08 4.07 8.21
CA GLN A 67 -37.92 4.45 7.07
C GLN A 67 -37.24 5.45 6.16
N ARG A 68 -36.66 6.53 6.75
CA ARG A 68 -35.90 7.55 5.99
C ARG A 68 -34.69 6.95 5.29
N MET A 69 -33.93 6.10 5.99
CA MET A 69 -32.73 5.44 5.45
C MET A 69 -33.05 4.55 4.24
N LEU A 70 -34.15 3.80 4.32
CA LEU A 70 -34.53 2.83 3.28
C LEU A 70 -35.54 3.37 2.26
N GLY A 71 -36.03 4.62 2.43
CA GLY A 71 -37.02 5.22 1.55
C GLY A 71 -38.39 4.52 1.62
N LEU A 72 -38.82 4.12 2.82
CA LEU A 72 -40.07 3.41 3.04
C LEU A 72 -41.12 4.36 3.66
N ASP A 73 -42.32 4.36 3.10
CA ASP A 73 -43.43 5.20 3.56
C ASP A 73 -44.20 4.57 4.73
N GLU A 74 -44.13 3.25 4.87
CA GLU A 74 -44.89 2.51 5.87
C GLU A 74 -44.03 2.12 7.08
N ALA A 75 -44.59 2.27 8.30
CA ALA A 75 -43.95 1.86 9.54
C ALA A 75 -43.89 0.33 9.75
N SER A 76 -44.59 -0.45 8.90
CA SER A 76 -44.55 -1.91 8.94
C SER A 76 -44.36 -2.49 7.55
N VAL A 77 -43.42 -3.46 7.45
CA VAL A 77 -42.99 -4.09 6.20
C VAL A 77 -43.02 -5.60 6.35
N SER A 78 -43.60 -6.33 5.37
CA SER A 78 -43.52 -7.80 5.37
C SER A 78 -42.11 -8.31 5.13
N PHE A 79 -41.78 -9.48 5.64
CA PHE A 79 -40.48 -10.13 5.42
C PHE A 79 -40.13 -10.26 3.92
N ALA A 80 -41.12 -10.55 3.07
CA ALA A 80 -40.94 -10.65 1.64
C ALA A 80 -40.66 -9.29 0.97
N ALA A 81 -41.26 -8.20 1.47
CA ALA A 81 -41.01 -6.87 0.96
C ALA A 81 -39.62 -6.38 1.41
N PHE A 82 -39.22 -6.59 2.66
CA PHE A 82 -37.89 -6.27 3.16
C PHE A 82 -36.78 -7.03 2.43
N ARG A 83 -37.01 -8.32 2.13
CA ARG A 83 -36.06 -9.15 1.35
C ARG A 83 -35.72 -8.55 -0.02
N ARG A 84 -36.62 -7.80 -0.64
CA ARG A 84 -36.38 -7.13 -1.94
C ARG A 84 -35.40 -5.96 -1.84
N LEU A 85 -35.19 -5.44 -0.64
CA LEU A 85 -34.21 -4.40 -0.39
C LEU A 85 -32.80 -4.98 -0.22
N VAL A 86 -32.70 -6.27 0.11
CA VAL A 86 -31.41 -6.94 0.34
C VAL A 86 -30.71 -7.14 -1.00
N HIS A 87 -29.40 -6.85 -1.02
CA HIS A 87 -28.54 -7.09 -2.19
C HIS A 87 -28.58 -8.57 -2.60
N PRO A 88 -28.62 -8.90 -3.91
CA PRO A 88 -28.71 -10.30 -4.38
C PRO A 88 -27.66 -11.25 -3.78
N ASN A 89 -26.42 -10.78 -3.60
CA ASN A 89 -25.36 -11.61 -3.04
C ASN A 89 -25.49 -11.85 -1.53
N ASP A 90 -26.31 -11.05 -0.81
CA ASP A 90 -26.44 -11.12 0.64
C ASP A 90 -27.75 -11.82 1.07
N THR A 91 -28.57 -12.25 0.10
CA THR A 91 -29.84 -12.92 0.37
C THR A 91 -29.70 -14.21 1.18
N VAL A 92 -28.59 -14.95 1.04
CA VAL A 92 -28.32 -16.16 1.83
C VAL A 92 -28.14 -15.84 3.31
N ILE A 93 -27.48 -14.72 3.61
CA ILE A 93 -27.27 -14.26 5.00
C ILE A 93 -28.64 -13.90 5.60
N TYR A 94 -29.43 -13.14 4.87
CA TYR A 94 -30.76 -12.72 5.29
C TYR A 94 -31.73 -13.92 5.46
N ASP A 95 -31.75 -14.87 4.51
CA ASP A 95 -32.58 -16.07 4.60
C ASP A 95 -32.17 -16.97 5.78
N THR A 96 -30.90 -16.97 6.16
CA THR A 96 -30.41 -17.68 7.37
C THR A 96 -30.91 -16.99 8.62
N PHE A 97 -30.90 -15.67 8.67
CA PHE A 97 -31.50 -14.89 9.75
C PHE A 97 -33.01 -15.19 9.87
N LEU A 98 -33.78 -15.17 8.79
CA LEU A 98 -35.22 -15.50 8.82
C LEU A 98 -35.50 -16.89 9.41
N ARG A 99 -34.71 -17.89 9.03
CA ARG A 99 -34.82 -19.22 9.64
C ARG A 99 -34.54 -19.23 11.14
N SER A 100 -33.66 -18.37 11.61
CA SER A 100 -33.41 -18.18 13.06
C SER A 100 -34.60 -17.53 13.75
N VAL A 101 -35.23 -16.53 13.12
CA VAL A 101 -36.47 -15.90 13.60
C VAL A 101 -37.60 -16.93 13.73
N GLU A 102 -37.80 -17.76 12.71
CA GLU A 102 -38.82 -18.83 12.73
C GLU A 102 -38.58 -19.83 13.86
N ARG A 103 -37.34 -20.28 14.08
CA ARG A 103 -36.98 -21.17 15.19
C ARG A 103 -37.28 -20.57 16.55
N LEU A 104 -36.89 -19.32 16.75
CA LEU A 104 -37.13 -18.59 18.01
C LEU A 104 -38.61 -18.40 18.28
N SER A 105 -39.44 -18.17 17.25
CA SER A 105 -40.89 -18.06 17.42
C SER A 105 -41.59 -19.37 17.85
N GLN A 106 -40.93 -20.50 17.68
CA GLN A 106 -41.44 -21.82 18.07
C GLN A 106 -40.90 -22.30 19.44
N MET A 107 -39.92 -21.60 20.02
CA MET A 107 -39.35 -21.94 21.32
C MET A 107 -40.28 -21.52 22.45
N GLN A 108 -40.51 -22.44 23.41
CA GLN A 108 -41.28 -22.14 24.64
C GLN A 108 -40.40 -21.58 25.76
N GLU A 109 -39.10 -21.73 25.65
CA GLU A 109 -38.13 -21.23 26.63
C GLU A 109 -37.78 -19.79 26.36
N ASP A 110 -37.35 -19.05 27.39
CA ASP A 110 -36.86 -17.70 27.22
C ASP A 110 -35.56 -17.70 26.36
N PRO A 111 -35.47 -16.82 25.32
CA PRO A 111 -34.29 -16.76 24.50
C PRO A 111 -33.08 -16.30 25.32
N GLU A 112 -31.91 -16.85 25.01
CA GLU A 112 -30.64 -16.40 25.59
C GLU A 112 -30.46 -14.90 25.36
N ASP A 113 -29.99 -14.17 26.41
CA ASP A 113 -29.71 -12.73 26.31
C ASP A 113 -28.40 -12.47 25.54
N GLN A 114 -28.34 -12.99 24.33
CA GLN A 114 -27.19 -12.87 23.45
C GLN A 114 -27.46 -11.87 22.32
N ILE A 115 -26.50 -10.97 22.10
CA ILE A 115 -26.53 -10.06 20.96
C ILE A 115 -25.87 -10.72 19.75
N HIS A 116 -26.58 -10.76 18.65
CA HIS A 116 -26.12 -11.22 17.37
C HIS A 116 -25.88 -10.02 16.42
N SER A 117 -25.01 -10.18 15.45
CA SER A 117 -24.83 -9.16 14.42
C SER A 117 -24.68 -9.80 13.04
N MET A 118 -25.15 -9.10 12.03
CA MET A 118 -24.92 -9.44 10.63
C MET A 118 -24.70 -8.16 9.80
N GLU A 119 -23.83 -8.27 8.84
CA GLU A 119 -23.58 -7.21 7.86
C GLU A 119 -24.25 -7.59 6.55
N LEU A 120 -24.98 -6.67 5.95
CA LEU A 120 -25.65 -6.87 4.67
C LEU A 120 -25.82 -5.54 3.95
N ARG A 121 -25.97 -5.60 2.64
CA ARG A 121 -26.27 -4.42 1.83
C ARG A 121 -27.77 -4.33 1.62
N LEU A 122 -28.31 -3.14 1.88
CA LEU A 122 -29.71 -2.81 1.63
C LEU A 122 -29.79 -1.65 0.66
N ARG A 123 -30.79 -1.72 -0.24
CA ARG A 123 -31.11 -0.61 -1.11
C ARG A 123 -31.74 0.52 -0.30
N SER A 124 -31.10 1.67 -0.33
CA SER A 124 -31.48 2.85 0.43
C SER A 124 -32.40 3.79 -0.36
N ALA A 125 -32.77 4.90 0.25
CA ALA A 125 -33.70 5.90 -0.29
C ALA A 125 -33.23 6.52 -1.64
N ASP A 126 -31.91 6.61 -1.85
CA ASP A 126 -31.27 7.08 -3.08
C ASP A 126 -31.30 6.05 -4.23
N GLY A 127 -31.73 4.83 -3.94
CA GLY A 127 -31.80 3.72 -4.89
C GLY A 127 -30.53 2.86 -4.97
N GLU A 128 -29.45 3.25 -4.29
CA GLU A 128 -28.16 2.54 -4.25
C GLU A 128 -28.11 1.57 -3.07
N TYR A 129 -27.13 0.63 -3.13
CA TYR A 129 -26.92 -0.34 -2.07
C TYR A 129 -25.87 0.16 -1.10
N HIS A 130 -26.24 0.30 0.18
CA HIS A 130 -25.40 0.73 1.28
C HIS A 130 -25.17 -0.41 2.27
N TRP A 131 -24.01 -0.42 2.92
CA TRP A 131 -23.69 -1.39 3.93
C TRP A 131 -24.34 -1.03 5.28
N TYR A 132 -25.02 -2.02 5.87
CA TYR A 132 -25.61 -1.90 7.20
C TYR A 132 -25.14 -3.03 8.10
N ASN A 133 -24.85 -2.71 9.36
CA ASN A 133 -24.71 -3.68 10.43
C ASN A 133 -26.04 -3.76 11.20
N TYR A 134 -26.68 -4.91 11.16
CA TYR A 134 -27.85 -5.21 11.96
C TYR A 134 -27.44 -5.96 13.21
N ARG A 135 -27.52 -5.30 14.37
CA ARG A 135 -27.29 -5.90 15.70
C ARG A 135 -28.63 -6.17 16.35
N TYR A 136 -28.90 -7.41 16.71
CA TYR A 136 -30.20 -7.82 17.19
C TYR A 136 -30.10 -8.79 18.35
N LYS A 137 -31.18 -8.83 19.15
CA LYS A 137 -31.42 -9.84 20.18
C LYS A 137 -32.90 -10.24 20.21
N ALA A 138 -33.17 -11.42 20.72
CA ALA A 138 -34.52 -11.88 21.02
C ALA A 138 -34.86 -11.56 22.47
N ALA A 139 -36.10 -11.17 22.73
CA ALA A 139 -36.62 -10.93 24.08
C ALA A 139 -38.08 -11.36 24.14
N LYS A 140 -38.49 -11.92 25.29
CA LYS A 140 -39.90 -12.23 25.55
C LYS A 140 -40.49 -11.09 26.41
N LEU A 141 -41.44 -10.38 25.86
CA LEU A 141 -42.12 -9.33 26.60
C LEU A 141 -43.18 -9.92 27.56
N VAL A 142 -43.38 -9.27 28.68
CA VAL A 142 -44.41 -9.69 29.66
C VAL A 142 -45.78 -9.69 29.00
N GLY A 143 -46.45 -10.83 28.96
CA GLY A 143 -47.78 -11.01 28.35
C GLY A 143 -47.76 -11.33 26.84
N ALA A 144 -46.56 -11.52 26.23
CA ALA A 144 -46.45 -11.98 24.83
C ALA A 144 -46.29 -13.53 24.78
N ASP A 145 -47.03 -14.15 23.88
CA ASP A 145 -46.94 -15.60 23.67
C ASP A 145 -45.66 -16.02 22.89
N THR A 146 -45.10 -15.13 22.10
CA THR A 146 -43.93 -15.37 21.26
C THR A 146 -42.81 -14.34 21.51
N PRO A 147 -41.55 -14.74 21.43
CA PRO A 147 -40.41 -13.80 21.51
C PRO A 147 -40.46 -12.77 20.38
N ILE A 148 -40.00 -11.57 20.67
CA ILE A 148 -39.80 -10.47 19.72
C ILE A 148 -38.30 -10.38 19.45
N ILE A 149 -37.91 -10.29 18.18
CA ILE A 149 -36.56 -9.94 17.82
C ILE A 149 -36.53 -8.44 17.55
N GLY A 150 -35.67 -7.74 18.28
CA GLY A 150 -35.44 -6.34 18.12
C GLY A 150 -33.98 -6.05 17.86
N GLY A 151 -33.70 -5.07 17.02
CA GLY A 151 -32.34 -4.69 16.74
C GLY A 151 -32.19 -3.33 16.09
N SER A 152 -30.94 -2.94 15.95
CA SER A 152 -30.53 -1.65 15.40
C SER A 152 -29.77 -1.84 14.08
N PHE A 153 -30.10 -0.99 13.11
CA PHE A 153 -29.35 -0.84 11.86
C PHE A 153 -28.46 0.41 11.97
N ILE A 154 -27.19 0.23 11.64
CA ILE A 154 -26.18 1.30 11.58
C ILE A 154 -25.58 1.26 10.19
N ASN A 155 -25.54 2.40 9.50
CA ASN A 155 -24.85 2.52 8.22
C ASN A 155 -23.34 2.40 8.44
N MET A 156 -22.67 1.56 7.66
CA MET A 156 -21.24 1.28 7.76
C MET A 156 -20.42 1.79 6.57
N ASP A 157 -21.00 2.52 5.65
CA ASP A 157 -20.30 2.94 4.43
C ASP A 157 -19.02 3.70 4.75
N THR A 158 -19.10 4.68 5.67
CA THR A 158 -17.91 5.45 6.09
C THR A 158 -16.82 4.56 6.71
N GLU A 159 -17.21 3.52 7.46
CA GLU A 159 -16.27 2.57 8.06
C GLU A 159 -15.66 1.67 6.97
N LYS A 160 -16.48 1.13 6.06
CA LYS A 160 -16.03 0.35 4.91
C LYS A 160 -15.12 1.14 3.96
N GLU A 161 -15.45 2.42 3.71
CA GLU A 161 -14.59 3.30 2.92
C GLU A 161 -13.24 3.57 3.59
N LYS A 162 -13.24 3.79 4.90
CA LYS A 162 -12.00 3.93 5.68
C LYS A 162 -11.16 2.67 5.66
N ASP A 163 -11.79 1.51 5.86
CA ASP A 163 -11.09 0.22 5.81
C ASP A 163 -10.49 -0.03 4.43
N ALA A 164 -11.26 0.21 3.37
CA ALA A 164 -10.78 0.10 1.99
C ALA A 164 -9.64 1.09 1.68
N LEU A 165 -9.72 2.31 2.22
CA LEU A 165 -8.65 3.30 2.09
C LEU A 165 -7.40 2.87 2.86
N ILE A 166 -7.54 2.37 4.10
CA ILE A 166 -6.43 1.85 4.90
C ILE A 166 -5.77 0.68 4.17
N GLU A 167 -6.55 -0.26 3.64
CA GLU A 167 -6.03 -1.39 2.88
C GLU A 167 -5.30 -0.92 1.62
N ARG A 168 -5.86 0.05 0.91
CA ARG A 168 -5.22 0.64 -0.26
C ARG A 168 -3.89 1.32 0.09
N LEU A 169 -3.86 2.16 1.12
CA LEU A 169 -2.66 2.85 1.57
C LEU A 169 -1.60 1.87 2.09
N ALA A 170 -2.02 0.79 2.76
CA ALA A 170 -1.11 -0.22 3.29
C ALA A 170 -0.46 -1.09 2.21
N TYR A 171 -1.18 -1.37 1.09
CA TYR A 171 -0.80 -2.45 0.17
C TYR A 171 -0.69 -2.05 -1.30
N VAL A 172 -1.04 -0.84 -1.68
CA VAL A 172 -1.00 -0.36 -3.07
C VAL A 172 -0.01 0.80 -3.20
N ASP A 173 0.76 0.82 -4.28
CA ASP A 173 1.61 1.95 -4.65
C ASP A 173 0.77 3.04 -5.33
N GLU A 174 0.82 4.26 -4.79
CA GLU A 174 -0.04 5.37 -5.25
C GLU A 174 0.25 5.84 -6.68
N VAL A 175 1.49 5.69 -7.13
CA VAL A 175 1.90 6.15 -8.47
C VAL A 175 1.47 5.15 -9.54
N THR A 176 1.75 3.88 -9.33
CA THR A 176 1.55 2.84 -10.35
C THR A 176 0.22 2.10 -10.22
N GLY A 177 -0.42 2.16 -9.04
CA GLY A 177 -1.66 1.44 -8.75
C GLY A 177 -1.51 -0.07 -8.56
N ILE A 178 -0.30 -0.62 -8.65
CA ILE A 178 0.00 -2.01 -8.35
C ILE A 178 0.32 -2.21 -6.87
N SER A 179 0.56 -3.44 -6.45
CA SER A 179 0.97 -3.76 -5.08
C SER A 179 2.28 -3.07 -4.71
N ASN A 180 2.37 -2.64 -3.44
CA ASN A 180 3.58 -2.06 -2.88
C ASN A 180 4.48 -3.13 -2.20
N ARG A 181 5.60 -2.69 -1.60
CA ARG A 181 6.53 -3.54 -0.88
C ARG A 181 5.88 -4.34 0.26
N ASN A 182 4.95 -3.73 1.00
CA ASN A 182 4.28 -4.42 2.13
C ASN A 182 3.45 -5.61 1.63
N LYS A 183 2.71 -5.42 0.53
CA LYS A 183 1.94 -6.53 -0.07
C LYS A 183 2.87 -7.60 -0.65
N LEU A 184 4.00 -7.20 -1.25
CA LEU A 184 5.02 -8.14 -1.73
C LEU A 184 5.53 -9.04 -0.60
N MET A 185 5.88 -8.45 0.55
CA MET A 185 6.39 -9.21 1.70
C MET A 185 5.34 -10.21 2.22
N LEU A 186 4.08 -9.80 2.27
CA LEU A 186 2.98 -10.68 2.69
C LEU A 186 2.79 -11.86 1.72
N MET A 187 2.61 -11.56 0.44
CA MET A 187 2.37 -12.57 -0.60
C MET A 187 3.59 -13.46 -0.83
N GLY A 188 4.79 -12.88 -0.72
CA GLY A 188 6.04 -13.62 -0.85
C GLY A 188 6.24 -14.62 0.29
N GLN A 189 5.88 -14.24 1.52
CA GLN A 189 5.93 -15.16 2.66
C GLN A 189 4.93 -16.33 2.51
N GLU A 190 3.72 -16.05 2.02
CA GLU A 190 2.74 -17.09 1.70
C GLU A 190 3.26 -18.03 0.61
N ALA A 191 3.84 -17.48 -0.48
CA ALA A 191 4.44 -18.26 -1.55
C ALA A 191 5.63 -19.10 -1.06
N TYR A 192 6.43 -18.56 -0.11
CA TYR A 192 7.55 -19.29 0.50
C TYR A 192 7.05 -20.52 1.30
N VAL A 193 6.01 -20.35 2.12
CA VAL A 193 5.39 -21.48 2.84
C VAL A 193 4.85 -22.52 1.85
N CYS A 194 4.10 -22.08 0.83
CA CYS A 194 3.61 -22.98 -0.22
C CYS A 194 4.76 -23.70 -0.95
N SER A 195 5.90 -23.05 -1.17
CA SER A 195 7.07 -23.67 -1.82
C SER A 195 7.63 -24.83 -1.00
N LEU A 196 7.68 -24.68 0.33
CA LEU A 196 8.14 -25.73 1.24
C LEU A 196 7.13 -26.88 1.37
N GLU A 197 5.85 -26.57 1.50
CA GLU A 197 4.80 -27.59 1.72
C GLU A 197 4.49 -28.40 0.46
N LEU A 198 4.47 -27.75 -0.70
CA LEU A 198 4.04 -28.36 -1.96
C LEU A 198 5.20 -28.70 -2.90
N GLY A 199 6.46 -28.37 -2.53
CA GLY A 199 7.62 -28.58 -3.37
C GLY A 199 7.61 -27.74 -4.66
N ILE A 200 6.97 -26.56 -4.61
CA ILE A 200 6.87 -25.64 -5.76
C ILE A 200 8.07 -24.70 -5.74
N THR A 201 8.74 -24.57 -6.87
CA THR A 201 9.79 -23.57 -7.04
C THR A 201 9.21 -22.26 -7.60
N TYR A 202 9.72 -21.14 -7.12
CA TYR A 202 9.44 -19.82 -7.67
C TYR A 202 10.76 -19.11 -7.98
N PHE A 203 10.74 -18.25 -8.98
CA PHE A 203 11.78 -17.25 -9.21
C PHE A 203 11.30 -15.91 -8.60
N VAL A 204 12.14 -15.30 -7.80
CA VAL A 204 11.95 -13.94 -7.31
C VAL A 204 12.88 -13.04 -8.10
N MET A 205 12.32 -12.12 -8.89
CA MET A 205 13.08 -11.19 -9.72
C MET A 205 12.91 -9.78 -9.16
N VAL A 206 13.99 -9.03 -9.10
CA VAL A 206 13.99 -7.58 -8.86
C VAL A 206 14.46 -6.89 -10.13
N LEU A 207 13.72 -5.88 -10.57
CA LEU A 207 13.95 -5.14 -11.81
C LEU A 207 14.14 -3.66 -11.48
N ASP A 208 15.06 -3.01 -12.18
CA ASP A 208 15.35 -1.57 -12.10
C ASP A 208 15.28 -0.95 -13.51
N ILE A 209 14.65 0.23 -13.62
CA ILE A 209 14.61 0.96 -14.90
C ILE A 209 15.91 1.74 -15.07
N ASP A 210 16.73 1.31 -16.00
CA ASP A 210 18.05 1.88 -16.26
C ASP A 210 17.98 3.40 -16.48
N ARG A 211 18.75 4.16 -15.67
CA ARG A 211 18.86 5.63 -15.76
C ARG A 211 17.53 6.37 -15.66
N PHE A 212 16.59 5.86 -14.88
CA PHE A 212 15.27 6.49 -14.70
C PHE A 212 15.35 7.97 -14.29
N HIS A 213 16.36 8.35 -13.48
CA HIS A 213 16.58 9.76 -13.10
C HIS A 213 16.72 10.68 -14.31
N LEU A 214 17.31 10.22 -15.45
CA LEU A 214 17.42 11.04 -16.66
C LEU A 214 16.06 11.33 -17.29
N VAL A 215 15.07 10.45 -17.11
CA VAL A 215 13.70 10.70 -17.56
C VAL A 215 13.10 11.84 -16.74
N ASN A 216 13.24 11.80 -15.42
CA ASN A 216 12.77 12.85 -14.54
C ASN A 216 13.48 14.21 -14.82
N ASP A 217 14.79 14.18 -15.01
CA ASP A 217 15.61 15.38 -15.26
C ASP A 217 15.27 16.03 -16.61
N ALA A 218 15.03 15.21 -17.63
CA ALA A 218 14.77 15.71 -18.99
C ALA A 218 13.31 16.10 -19.23
N TYR A 219 12.33 15.38 -18.62
CA TYR A 219 10.90 15.47 -18.95
C TYR A 219 9.99 15.76 -17.76
N GLY A 220 10.56 15.86 -16.55
CA GLY A 220 9.82 16.14 -15.32
C GLY A 220 9.16 14.90 -14.70
N TYR A 221 8.72 15.06 -13.44
CA TYR A 221 8.17 13.95 -12.63
C TYR A 221 6.86 13.37 -13.17
N GLU A 222 6.03 14.17 -13.86
CA GLU A 222 4.79 13.65 -14.46
C GLU A 222 5.07 12.61 -15.54
N CYS A 223 6.06 12.88 -16.38
CA CYS A 223 6.52 11.93 -17.40
C CYS A 223 7.16 10.70 -16.76
N GLY A 224 7.96 10.89 -15.70
CA GLY A 224 8.51 9.78 -14.92
C GLY A 224 7.43 8.89 -14.31
N ASN A 225 6.41 9.49 -13.70
CA ASN A 225 5.28 8.74 -13.13
C ASN A 225 4.54 7.94 -14.21
N LYS A 226 4.31 8.51 -15.39
CA LYS A 226 3.71 7.79 -16.51
C LYS A 226 4.60 6.62 -16.96
N THR A 227 5.90 6.82 -17.04
CA THR A 227 6.87 5.76 -17.37
C THR A 227 6.81 4.60 -16.37
N LEU A 228 6.69 4.91 -15.06
CA LEU A 228 6.52 3.89 -14.01
C LEU A 228 5.21 3.11 -14.16
N GLN A 229 4.10 3.80 -14.50
CA GLN A 229 2.80 3.18 -14.75
C GLN A 229 2.86 2.24 -15.98
N ASP A 230 3.45 2.70 -17.05
CA ASP A 230 3.61 1.93 -18.27
C ASP A 230 4.51 0.70 -18.06
N PHE A 231 5.61 0.86 -17.30
CA PHE A 231 6.48 -0.25 -16.91
C PHE A 231 5.73 -1.29 -16.05
N ALA A 232 4.97 -0.84 -15.05
CA ALA A 232 4.14 -1.71 -14.25
C ALA A 232 3.15 -2.50 -15.11
N HIS A 233 2.52 -1.85 -16.08
CA HIS A 233 1.57 -2.49 -16.99
C HIS A 233 2.25 -3.55 -17.87
N ILE A 234 3.44 -3.24 -18.43
CA ILE A 234 4.26 -4.20 -19.20
C ILE A 234 4.62 -5.39 -18.33
N MET A 235 5.11 -5.16 -17.12
CA MET A 235 5.51 -6.20 -16.18
C MET A 235 4.36 -7.16 -15.87
N TYR A 236 3.16 -6.61 -15.57
CA TYR A 236 1.97 -7.41 -15.27
C TYR A 236 1.48 -8.28 -16.43
N LYS A 237 1.70 -7.86 -17.67
CA LYS A 237 1.38 -8.63 -18.88
C LYS A 237 2.12 -10.00 -18.92
N TYR A 238 3.27 -10.07 -18.29
CA TYR A 238 4.14 -11.27 -18.29
C TYR A 238 4.10 -12.07 -16.99
N LEU A 239 3.21 -11.70 -16.05
CA LEU A 239 2.95 -12.53 -14.88
C LEU A 239 2.35 -13.86 -15.31
N SER A 240 3.00 -14.97 -14.92
CA SER A 240 2.46 -16.31 -15.07
C SER A 240 1.27 -16.53 -14.12
N PHE A 241 0.46 -17.55 -14.39
CA PHE A 241 -0.61 -17.95 -13.47
C PHE A 241 -0.02 -18.29 -12.09
N GLY A 242 -0.54 -17.64 -11.07
CA GLY A 242 0.00 -17.74 -9.69
C GLY A 242 1.25 -16.91 -9.45
N GLY A 243 1.63 -16.03 -10.39
CA GLY A 243 2.67 -15.03 -10.19
C GLY A 243 2.15 -13.76 -9.50
N PHE A 244 3.06 -13.00 -8.95
CA PHE A 244 2.76 -11.77 -8.25
C PHE A 244 3.77 -10.67 -8.61
N GLY A 245 3.33 -9.42 -8.70
CA GLY A 245 4.17 -8.28 -9.02
C GLY A 245 3.92 -7.10 -8.09
N ALA A 246 4.98 -6.37 -7.77
CA ALA A 246 4.91 -5.20 -6.90
C ALA A 246 5.98 -4.16 -7.27
N ARG A 247 5.76 -2.91 -6.85
CA ARG A 247 6.78 -1.87 -6.82
C ARG A 247 7.40 -1.83 -5.43
N ILE A 248 8.73 -1.95 -5.35
CA ILE A 248 9.47 -1.98 -4.08
C ILE A 248 9.80 -0.56 -3.62
N SER A 249 10.36 0.24 -4.51
CA SER A 249 10.79 1.62 -4.25
C SER A 249 10.95 2.36 -5.58
N ALA A 250 11.22 3.64 -5.56
CA ALA A 250 11.53 4.52 -6.69
C ALA A 250 11.27 3.93 -8.10
N ASP A 251 12.26 3.33 -8.72
CA ASP A 251 12.27 2.66 -10.03
C ASP A 251 12.44 1.14 -9.94
N ASN A 252 12.39 0.57 -8.71
CA ASN A 252 12.55 -0.85 -8.44
C ASN A 252 11.21 -1.58 -8.33
N PHE A 253 11.11 -2.69 -9.06
CA PHE A 253 9.95 -3.57 -9.11
C PHE A 253 10.34 -5.00 -8.76
N ALA A 254 9.38 -5.80 -8.32
CA ALA A 254 9.58 -7.22 -8.08
C ALA A 254 8.54 -8.08 -8.78
N LEU A 255 8.97 -9.27 -9.21
CA LEU A 255 8.13 -10.33 -9.73
C LEU A 255 8.38 -11.61 -8.95
N ILE A 256 7.32 -12.30 -8.55
CA ILE A 256 7.34 -13.69 -8.09
C ILE A 256 6.75 -14.51 -9.24
N LEU A 257 7.55 -15.36 -9.87
CA LEU A 257 7.17 -16.18 -11.00
C LEU A 257 7.18 -17.65 -10.60
N ARG A 258 6.06 -18.34 -10.77
CA ARG A 258 6.02 -19.79 -10.51
C ARG A 258 6.78 -20.54 -11.60
N ASP A 259 7.70 -21.39 -11.19
CA ASP A 259 8.44 -22.28 -12.08
C ASP A 259 7.55 -23.50 -12.47
N TYR A 260 7.41 -23.70 -13.76
CA TYR A 260 6.73 -24.86 -14.36
C TYR A 260 7.73 -25.79 -15.06
N GLY A 261 9.00 -25.77 -14.65
CA GLY A 261 10.08 -26.55 -15.23
C GLY A 261 10.84 -25.83 -16.35
N ASP A 262 10.79 -24.50 -16.39
CA ASP A 262 11.55 -23.66 -17.31
C ASP A 262 12.58 -22.81 -16.54
N GLU A 263 13.79 -23.33 -16.42
CA GLU A 263 14.89 -22.62 -15.74
C GLU A 263 15.27 -21.29 -16.38
N GLU A 264 14.92 -21.09 -17.67
CA GLU A 264 15.16 -19.85 -18.40
C GLU A 264 14.01 -18.84 -18.27
N LEU A 265 12.97 -19.16 -17.49
CA LEU A 265 11.79 -18.29 -17.33
C LEU A 265 12.15 -16.83 -16.97
N PRO A 266 13.09 -16.53 -16.05
CA PRO A 266 13.51 -15.15 -15.76
C PRO A 266 14.09 -14.44 -16.96
N VAL A 267 14.97 -15.13 -17.73
CA VAL A 267 15.62 -14.57 -18.91
C VAL A 267 14.58 -14.27 -20.00
N LYS A 268 13.70 -15.22 -20.30
CA LYS A 268 12.63 -15.06 -21.30
C LYS A 268 11.65 -13.97 -20.90
N THR A 269 11.33 -13.85 -19.60
CA THR A 269 10.46 -12.80 -19.08
C THR A 269 11.11 -11.43 -19.29
N MET A 270 12.40 -11.31 -18.97
CA MET A 270 13.17 -10.10 -19.15
C MET A 270 13.25 -9.66 -20.63
N GLU A 271 13.53 -10.58 -21.53
CA GLU A 271 13.58 -10.32 -22.98
C GLU A 271 12.26 -9.75 -23.50
N ARG A 272 11.13 -10.28 -23.02
CA ARG A 272 9.80 -9.80 -23.38
C ARG A 272 9.51 -8.41 -22.82
N ILE A 273 9.85 -8.16 -21.55
CA ILE A 273 9.71 -6.86 -20.92
C ILE A 273 10.54 -5.83 -21.68
N GLN A 274 11.78 -6.12 -22.01
CA GLN A 274 12.66 -5.22 -22.76
C GLN A 274 12.15 -4.93 -24.17
N ALA A 275 11.60 -5.95 -24.86
CA ALA A 275 11.00 -5.76 -26.18
C ALA A 275 9.83 -4.77 -26.16
N ASP A 276 8.95 -4.87 -25.15
CA ASP A 276 7.83 -3.94 -25.00
C ASP A 276 8.31 -2.53 -24.55
N LEU A 277 9.30 -2.45 -23.65
CA LEU A 277 9.91 -1.17 -23.26
C LEU A 277 10.56 -0.44 -24.44
N ALA A 278 11.23 -1.16 -25.30
CA ALA A 278 11.85 -0.57 -26.49
C ALA A 278 10.80 0.05 -27.44
N GLN A 279 9.59 -0.54 -27.54
CA GLN A 279 8.48 0.01 -28.31
C GLN A 279 7.91 1.28 -27.68
N LEU A 280 7.81 1.33 -26.35
CA LEU A 280 7.29 2.48 -25.60
C LEU A 280 8.20 3.71 -25.79
N GLY A 281 9.51 3.52 -25.67
CA GLY A 281 10.50 4.59 -25.86
C GLY A 281 10.51 5.19 -27.28
N MET A 282 10.08 4.47 -28.28
CA MET A 282 10.02 4.96 -29.67
C MET A 282 8.81 5.88 -29.95
N THR A 283 7.78 5.84 -29.12
CA THR A 283 6.52 6.58 -29.37
C THR A 283 6.44 7.91 -28.63
N GLU A 284 7.06 8.09 -27.48
CA GLU A 284 6.84 9.27 -26.63
C GLU A 284 8.14 9.96 -26.14
N LEU A 285 9.27 9.29 -26.05
CA LEU A 285 10.49 9.76 -25.36
C LEU A 285 11.75 9.67 -26.22
N SER A 286 11.79 10.33 -27.36
CA SER A 286 12.95 10.54 -28.25
C SER A 286 14.25 9.72 -28.02
N ALA A 287 14.68 9.02 -29.05
CA ALA A 287 16.04 8.64 -29.46
C ALA A 287 16.87 7.63 -28.62
N LYS A 288 16.54 7.34 -27.38
CA LYS A 288 17.17 6.22 -26.64
C LYS A 288 16.10 5.31 -26.06
N ALA A 289 16.08 4.06 -26.49
CA ALA A 289 15.22 3.04 -25.90
C ALA A 289 15.50 2.93 -24.38
N LEU A 290 14.43 2.99 -23.58
CA LEU A 290 14.49 2.63 -22.17
C LEU A 290 14.88 1.15 -22.06
N THR A 291 15.79 0.84 -21.15
CA THR A 291 16.16 -0.53 -20.79
C THR A 291 15.88 -0.75 -19.30
N CYS A 292 15.82 -1.99 -18.89
CA CYS A 292 15.81 -2.35 -17.48
C CYS A 292 16.84 -3.44 -17.22
N SER A 293 17.37 -3.47 -16.01
CA SER A 293 18.23 -4.52 -15.48
C SER A 293 17.46 -5.37 -14.49
N ALA A 294 17.83 -6.64 -14.32
CA ALA A 294 17.18 -7.50 -13.35
C ALA A 294 18.16 -8.45 -12.67
N GLY A 295 17.88 -8.71 -11.40
CA GLY A 295 18.45 -9.80 -10.64
C GLY A 295 17.38 -10.82 -10.28
N TYR A 296 17.71 -12.09 -10.19
CA TYR A 296 16.76 -13.10 -9.71
C TYR A 296 17.42 -14.13 -8.80
N SER A 297 16.59 -14.70 -7.92
CA SER A 297 16.92 -15.81 -7.03
C SER A 297 15.83 -16.88 -7.10
N ARG A 298 16.11 -18.08 -6.59
CA ARG A 298 15.19 -19.23 -6.57
C ARG A 298 14.65 -19.46 -5.18
N MET A 299 13.38 -19.59 -5.05
CA MET A 299 12.69 -19.90 -3.81
C MET A 299 12.16 -21.33 -3.85
N PRO A 300 12.46 -22.18 -2.85
CA PRO A 300 13.13 -21.88 -1.57
C PRO A 300 14.66 -22.07 -1.58
N GLN A 301 15.32 -22.39 -2.71
CA GLN A 301 16.70 -22.87 -2.78
C GLN A 301 17.73 -21.83 -2.32
N ASP A 302 17.49 -20.55 -2.61
CA ASP A 302 18.44 -19.47 -2.41
C ASP A 302 18.16 -18.65 -1.14
N GLY A 303 17.48 -19.20 -0.13
CA GLY A 303 17.31 -18.54 1.17
C GLY A 303 16.37 -19.30 2.11
N GLU A 304 16.47 -19.03 3.40
CA GLU A 304 15.69 -19.66 4.48
C GLU A 304 14.37 -18.91 4.77
N SER A 305 14.15 -17.77 4.10
CA SER A 305 12.95 -16.96 4.20
C SER A 305 12.73 -16.19 2.89
N PHE A 306 11.49 -15.72 2.66
CA PHE A 306 11.23 -14.85 1.50
C PHE A 306 12.06 -13.57 1.53
N ALA A 307 12.29 -12.99 2.71
CA ALA A 307 13.10 -11.78 2.85
C ALA A 307 14.53 -11.99 2.37
N GLU A 308 15.15 -13.10 2.72
CA GLU A 308 16.50 -13.47 2.27
C GLU A 308 16.54 -13.77 0.77
N VAL A 309 15.56 -14.50 0.24
CA VAL A 309 15.45 -14.75 -1.20
C VAL A 309 15.32 -13.43 -1.98
N LEU A 310 14.53 -12.48 -1.48
CA LEU A 310 14.40 -11.16 -2.08
C LEU A 310 15.73 -10.37 -2.03
N GLU A 311 16.41 -10.37 -0.90
CA GLU A 311 17.72 -9.75 -0.73
C GLU A 311 18.75 -10.33 -1.71
N HIS A 312 18.76 -11.65 -1.90
CA HIS A 312 19.62 -12.31 -2.87
C HIS A 312 19.30 -11.93 -4.33
N ALA A 313 18.03 -11.67 -4.66
CA ALA A 313 17.65 -11.12 -5.95
C ALA A 313 18.12 -9.66 -6.12
N GLU A 314 18.07 -8.85 -5.05
CA GLU A 314 18.62 -7.48 -5.02
C GLU A 314 20.15 -7.49 -5.21
N PHE A 315 20.88 -8.43 -4.60
CA PHE A 315 22.32 -8.60 -4.82
C PHE A 315 22.63 -8.97 -6.28
N ALA A 316 21.85 -9.86 -6.87
CA ALA A 316 22.00 -10.20 -8.28
C ALA A 316 21.74 -8.99 -9.20
N LEU A 317 20.76 -8.14 -8.85
CA LEU A 317 20.48 -6.89 -9.57
C LEU A 317 21.67 -5.92 -9.53
N SER A 318 22.28 -5.71 -8.36
CA SER A 318 23.46 -4.84 -8.24
C SER A 318 24.59 -5.28 -9.18
N SER A 319 24.76 -6.59 -9.36
CA SER A 319 25.72 -7.14 -10.34
C SER A 319 25.31 -6.87 -11.80
N ALA A 320 23.99 -6.82 -12.08
CA ALA A 320 23.45 -6.52 -13.41
C ALA A 320 23.59 -5.04 -13.79
N GLU A 321 23.51 -4.12 -12.82
CA GLU A 321 23.59 -2.66 -13.03
C GLU A 321 24.91 -2.22 -13.69
N HIS A 322 25.99 -2.95 -13.48
CA HIS A 322 27.29 -2.72 -14.16
C HIS A 322 27.21 -3.01 -15.66
N ARG A 323 26.24 -3.81 -16.11
CA ARG A 323 25.99 -4.18 -17.51
C ARG A 323 24.55 -3.93 -17.88
N LYS A 324 24.16 -2.67 -17.94
CA LYS A 324 22.77 -2.25 -18.18
C LYS A 324 22.05 -3.08 -19.24
N GLY A 325 20.78 -3.34 -18.99
CA GLY A 325 19.93 -4.16 -19.85
C GLY A 325 20.18 -5.66 -19.74
N THR A 326 20.75 -6.15 -18.63
CA THR A 326 21.03 -7.57 -18.41
C THR A 326 20.18 -8.17 -17.29
N VAL A 327 20.06 -9.49 -17.29
CA VAL A 327 19.49 -10.26 -16.18
C VAL A 327 20.55 -11.18 -15.60
N VAL A 328 20.65 -11.21 -14.27
CA VAL A 328 21.66 -11.98 -13.55
C VAL A 328 20.96 -12.86 -12.50
N GLY A 329 21.30 -14.15 -12.46
CA GLY A 329 20.85 -15.05 -11.40
C GLY A 329 21.78 -15.01 -10.19
N TYR A 330 21.21 -15.06 -9.00
CA TYR A 330 21.96 -15.13 -7.76
C TYR A 330 22.85 -16.39 -7.71
N ASN A 331 24.05 -16.23 -7.20
CA ASN A 331 24.87 -17.33 -6.73
C ASN A 331 25.59 -16.90 -5.44
N SER A 332 25.92 -17.87 -4.60
CA SER A 332 26.49 -17.61 -3.26
C SER A 332 27.83 -16.83 -3.27
N SER A 333 28.58 -16.88 -4.37
CA SER A 333 29.83 -16.11 -4.48
C SER A 333 29.60 -14.60 -4.66
N MET A 334 28.39 -14.16 -5.00
CA MET A 334 28.03 -12.73 -5.13
C MET A 334 27.98 -12.04 -3.76
N HIS A 335 27.51 -12.75 -2.73
CA HIS A 335 27.50 -12.22 -1.39
C HIS A 335 28.90 -11.87 -0.90
N ASP A 336 29.87 -12.77 -1.14
CA ASP A 336 31.26 -12.54 -0.76
C ASP A 336 31.85 -11.34 -1.54
N THR A 337 31.43 -11.15 -2.78
CA THR A 337 31.89 -10.04 -3.61
C THR A 337 31.36 -8.69 -3.09
N ILE A 338 30.07 -8.59 -2.78
CA ILE A 338 29.46 -7.34 -2.29
C ILE A 338 29.97 -6.96 -0.88
N VAL A 339 30.10 -7.94 0.00
CA VAL A 339 30.71 -7.71 1.33
C VAL A 339 32.16 -7.26 1.15
N GLY A 340 32.89 -7.89 0.23
CA GLY A 340 34.25 -7.49 -0.12
C GLY A 340 34.35 -6.08 -0.71
N GLU A 341 33.43 -5.68 -1.57
CA GLU A 341 33.37 -4.33 -2.16
C GLU A 341 33.04 -3.26 -1.11
N SER A 342 32.08 -3.50 -0.23
CA SER A 342 31.74 -2.56 0.86
C SER A 342 32.90 -2.39 1.85
N GLU A 343 33.57 -3.48 2.20
CA GLU A 343 34.77 -3.43 3.05
C GLU A 343 35.91 -2.70 2.34
N LEU A 344 36.10 -2.94 1.04
CA LEU A 344 37.13 -2.28 0.25
C LEU A 344 36.83 -0.78 0.06
N GLU A 345 35.56 -0.36 -0.07
CA GLU A 345 35.14 1.03 -0.11
C GLU A 345 35.54 1.76 1.18
N LYS A 346 35.22 1.17 2.32
CA LYS A 346 35.59 1.71 3.65
C LYS A 346 37.10 1.83 3.77
N GLN A 347 37.83 0.77 3.43
CA GLN A 347 39.28 0.76 3.46
C GLN A 347 39.88 1.80 2.51
N LEU A 348 39.27 2.01 1.32
CA LEU A 348 39.71 3.02 0.36
C LEU A 348 39.50 4.44 0.91
N SER A 349 38.38 4.71 1.57
CA SER A 349 38.13 6.00 2.21
C SER A 349 39.19 6.31 3.27
N ASP A 350 39.49 5.32 4.13
CA ASP A 350 40.53 5.44 5.14
C ASP A 350 41.91 5.62 4.50
N ALA A 351 42.20 4.90 3.41
CA ALA A 351 43.48 4.95 2.69
C ALA A 351 43.75 6.32 2.04
N ILE A 352 42.68 6.99 1.53
CA ILE A 352 42.79 8.33 0.98
C ILE A 352 43.19 9.30 2.08
N ASP A 353 42.51 9.24 3.23
CA ASP A 353 42.75 10.14 4.35
C ASP A 353 44.10 9.86 5.04
N ASN A 354 44.57 8.62 5.03
CA ASN A 354 45.90 8.18 5.57
C ASN A 354 47.05 8.38 4.59
N GLY A 355 46.79 8.81 3.36
CA GLY A 355 47.83 9.01 2.35
C GLY A 355 48.51 7.74 1.87
N GLU A 356 47.73 6.65 1.71
CA GLU A 356 48.23 5.36 1.20
C GLU A 356 48.27 5.29 -0.33
N LEU A 357 47.74 6.28 -1.01
CA LEU A 357 47.78 6.38 -2.47
C LEU A 357 49.13 6.88 -2.95
N ARG A 358 49.64 6.33 -4.07
CA ARG A 358 50.91 6.72 -4.70
C ARG A 358 50.73 6.80 -6.21
N LEU A 359 51.46 7.75 -6.84
CA LEU A 359 51.55 7.82 -8.29
C LEU A 359 52.82 7.15 -8.79
N TYR A 360 52.65 6.28 -9.73
CA TYR A 360 53.74 5.71 -10.50
C TYR A 360 53.74 6.34 -11.90
N TYR A 361 54.90 6.61 -12.45
CA TYR A 361 55.02 7.29 -13.72
C TYR A 361 55.58 6.37 -14.78
N GLN A 362 54.81 6.13 -15.86
CA GLN A 362 55.25 5.35 -17.00
C GLN A 362 55.67 6.26 -18.16
N PRO A 363 56.93 6.22 -18.62
CA PRO A 363 57.39 7.09 -19.67
C PRO A 363 56.79 6.68 -21.04
N LYS A 364 56.33 7.68 -21.81
CA LYS A 364 55.95 7.55 -23.20
C LYS A 364 57.12 7.94 -24.08
N ILE A 365 57.57 7.01 -24.91
CA ILE A 365 58.78 7.18 -25.73
C ILE A 365 58.38 7.35 -27.21
N ALA A 366 58.92 8.33 -27.89
CA ALA A 366 58.75 8.50 -29.30
C ALA A 366 59.56 7.43 -30.06
N LEU A 367 58.89 6.58 -30.82
CA LEU A 367 59.51 5.50 -31.57
C LEU A 367 60.50 5.96 -32.63
N THR A 368 60.38 7.21 -33.10
CA THR A 368 61.22 7.84 -34.13
C THR A 368 62.61 8.18 -33.66
N ASN A 369 62.81 8.53 -32.39
CA ASN A 369 64.07 9.07 -31.88
C ASN A 369 64.46 8.62 -30.47
N GLY A 370 63.62 7.72 -29.83
CA GLY A 370 63.86 7.17 -28.49
C GLY A 370 63.73 8.21 -27.35
N ARG A 371 63.23 9.41 -27.62
CA ARG A 371 63.09 10.45 -26.58
C ARG A 371 61.78 10.27 -25.80
N ILE A 372 61.83 10.60 -24.51
CA ILE A 372 60.63 10.67 -23.66
C ILE A 372 59.82 11.90 -24.11
N ILE A 373 58.58 11.68 -24.52
CA ILE A 373 57.64 12.72 -24.98
C ILE A 373 56.53 13.01 -23.95
N GLY A 374 56.45 12.23 -22.89
CA GLY A 374 55.49 12.37 -21.83
C GLY A 374 55.58 11.28 -20.80
N VAL A 375 54.80 11.38 -19.77
CA VAL A 375 54.66 10.33 -18.76
C VAL A 375 53.16 10.08 -18.52
N GLU A 376 52.81 8.87 -18.21
CA GLU A 376 51.48 8.53 -17.76
C GLU A 376 51.51 8.31 -16.26
N ALA A 377 50.67 9.03 -15.51
CA ALA A 377 50.55 8.90 -14.06
C ALA A 377 49.53 7.78 -13.74
N LEU A 378 50.03 6.73 -13.13
CA LEU A 378 49.29 5.53 -12.80
C LEU A 378 49.14 5.45 -11.26
N ILE A 379 47.93 5.55 -10.79
CA ILE A 379 47.67 5.45 -9.35
C ILE A 379 47.82 4.03 -8.84
N ARG A 380 48.37 3.89 -7.62
CA ARG A 380 48.48 2.62 -6.87
C ARG A 380 48.07 2.88 -5.44
N TRP A 381 47.38 1.91 -4.85
CA TRP A 381 47.08 1.92 -3.43
C TRP A 381 48.03 0.96 -2.74
N ILE A 382 48.88 1.50 -1.85
CA ILE A 382 49.88 0.72 -1.12
C ILE A 382 49.45 0.67 0.36
N ARG A 383 49.02 -0.52 0.77
CA ARG A 383 48.60 -0.74 2.17
C ARG A 383 49.77 -0.65 3.13
N PRO A 384 49.52 -0.45 4.44
CA PRO A 384 50.60 -0.40 5.45
C PRO A 384 51.46 -1.66 5.53
N ASP A 385 50.92 -2.81 5.15
CA ASP A 385 51.65 -4.09 5.08
C ASP A 385 52.51 -4.25 3.81
N GLY A 386 52.49 -3.24 2.93
CA GLY A 386 53.20 -3.26 1.66
C GLY A 386 52.44 -3.91 0.47
N THR A 387 51.23 -4.40 0.70
CA THR A 387 50.38 -4.96 -0.34
C THR A 387 49.95 -3.86 -1.31
N VAL A 388 50.09 -4.11 -2.65
CA VAL A 388 49.68 -3.18 -3.67
C VAL A 388 48.32 -3.58 -4.22
N VAL A 389 47.29 -2.77 -4.00
CA VAL A 389 45.97 -2.94 -4.60
C VAL A 389 45.93 -2.27 -5.95
N GLN A 390 45.54 -3.04 -6.97
CA GLN A 390 45.52 -2.56 -8.35
C GLN A 390 44.37 -1.61 -8.63
N PRO A 391 44.52 -0.60 -9.53
CA PRO A 391 43.45 0.33 -9.86
C PRO A 391 42.15 -0.32 -10.34
N GLY A 392 42.25 -1.44 -11.06
CA GLY A 392 41.09 -2.20 -11.53
C GLY A 392 40.19 -2.74 -10.43
N SER A 393 40.71 -2.86 -9.19
CA SER A 393 39.92 -3.34 -8.04
C SER A 393 39.24 -2.21 -7.25
N PHE A 394 39.80 -0.99 -7.22
CA PHE A 394 39.29 0.07 -6.38
C PHE A 394 38.72 1.29 -7.14
N VAL A 395 39.12 1.51 -8.40
CA VAL A 395 38.61 2.66 -9.19
C VAL A 395 37.12 2.50 -9.49
N PRO A 396 36.59 1.32 -9.88
CA PRO A 396 35.15 1.14 -10.06
C PRO A 396 34.34 1.45 -8.78
N ILE A 397 34.85 1.02 -7.63
CA ILE A 397 34.24 1.30 -6.32
C ILE A 397 34.27 2.80 -6.02
N ALA A 398 35.41 3.46 -6.32
CA ALA A 398 35.52 4.91 -6.14
C ALA A 398 34.56 5.71 -7.04
N GLU A 399 34.26 5.22 -8.25
CA GLU A 399 33.31 5.84 -9.18
C GLU A 399 31.88 5.78 -8.66
N THR A 400 31.46 4.65 -8.09
CA THR A 400 30.12 4.45 -7.54
C THR A 400 29.94 5.17 -6.20
N SER A 401 30.95 5.22 -5.35
CA SER A 401 30.92 5.81 -3.99
C SER A 401 31.25 7.29 -3.92
N GLN A 402 31.42 7.97 -5.04
CA GLN A 402 31.86 9.40 -5.15
C GLN A 402 33.28 9.67 -4.59
N LEU A 403 34.03 8.66 -4.13
CA LEU A 403 35.42 8.81 -3.71
C LEU A 403 36.33 9.18 -4.87
N ILE A 404 35.88 8.96 -6.10
CA ILE A 404 36.63 9.31 -7.32
C ILE A 404 37.01 10.78 -7.38
N ARG A 405 36.22 11.69 -6.79
CA ARG A 405 36.55 13.12 -6.72
C ARG A 405 37.79 13.35 -5.87
N LYS A 406 37.83 12.79 -4.66
CA LYS A 406 39.00 12.88 -3.76
C LYS A 406 40.24 12.30 -4.42
N ILE A 407 40.10 11.16 -5.10
CA ILE A 407 41.19 10.52 -5.85
C ILE A 407 41.66 11.41 -7.00
N SER A 408 40.75 12.00 -7.76
CA SER A 408 41.09 12.90 -8.88
C SER A 408 41.83 14.14 -8.41
N ASP A 409 41.37 14.77 -7.32
CA ASP A 409 42.01 15.94 -6.71
C ASP A 409 43.44 15.56 -6.24
N TYR A 410 43.61 14.42 -5.60
CA TYR A 410 44.91 13.90 -5.18
C TYR A 410 45.84 13.69 -6.39
N VAL A 411 45.35 12.99 -7.44
CA VAL A 411 46.15 12.70 -8.64
C VAL A 411 46.59 13.98 -9.34
N LEU A 412 45.69 14.96 -9.48
CA LEU A 412 46.01 16.24 -10.10
C LEU A 412 47.04 17.02 -9.30
N SER A 413 46.85 17.13 -7.98
CA SER A 413 47.77 17.84 -7.09
C SER A 413 49.16 17.22 -7.11
N GLU A 414 49.26 15.91 -6.87
CA GLU A 414 50.53 15.20 -6.81
C GLU A 414 51.26 15.15 -8.18
N ALA A 415 50.50 15.00 -9.27
CA ALA A 415 51.09 15.04 -10.63
C ALA A 415 51.64 16.42 -10.99
N CYS A 416 50.99 17.52 -10.57
CA CYS A 416 51.48 18.86 -10.80
C CYS A 416 52.69 19.21 -9.95
N GLU A 417 52.71 18.78 -8.69
CA GLU A 417 53.83 19.07 -7.78
C GLU A 417 55.11 18.27 -8.16
N ARG A 418 54.97 17.04 -8.60
CA ARG A 418 56.10 16.14 -8.92
C ARG A 418 56.40 15.99 -10.36
N SER A 419 55.70 16.72 -11.26
CA SER A 419 55.98 16.65 -12.69
C SER A 419 57.40 17.09 -13.01
N PRO A 420 58.22 16.20 -13.55
CA PRO A 420 59.60 16.59 -13.98
C PRO A 420 59.59 17.45 -15.25
N LEU A 421 58.42 17.80 -15.79
CA LEU A 421 58.29 18.62 -16.99
C LEU A 421 58.55 20.09 -16.62
N PRO A 422 59.42 20.81 -17.38
CA PRO A 422 59.65 22.23 -17.14
C PRO A 422 58.33 23.00 -17.31
N GLN A 423 58.09 23.94 -16.41
CA GLN A 423 56.84 24.77 -16.38
C GLN A 423 56.53 25.47 -17.72
N SER A 424 57.52 25.61 -18.62
CA SER A 424 57.38 26.16 -19.95
C SER A 424 56.51 25.28 -20.92
N LEU A 425 56.33 23.98 -20.65
CA LEU A 425 55.48 23.11 -21.47
C LEU A 425 54.03 23.07 -20.99
N LEU A 426 53.74 23.47 -19.75
CA LEU A 426 52.38 23.56 -19.18
C LEU A 426 51.65 24.86 -19.62
N GLN A 427 52.38 25.86 -20.14
CA GLN A 427 51.82 27.15 -20.56
C GLN A 427 51.39 27.23 -22.01
N SER A 428 51.54 26.17 -22.80
CA SER A 428 51.29 26.21 -24.26
C SER A 428 49.91 25.73 -24.73
N HIS A 429 48.98 25.48 -23.81
CA HIS A 429 47.57 25.23 -24.21
C HIS A 429 46.71 26.36 -23.67
N PRO A 430 46.16 27.26 -24.52
CA PRO A 430 45.10 28.15 -24.10
C PRO A 430 43.89 27.30 -23.67
N ALA A 431 43.28 27.68 -22.56
CA ALA A 431 42.01 27.12 -22.13
C ALA A 431 41.01 27.20 -23.29
N PRO A 432 40.19 26.16 -23.51
CA PRO A 432 39.14 26.24 -24.49
C PRO A 432 38.23 27.42 -24.13
N ASP A 433 38.00 28.30 -25.12
CA ASP A 433 37.15 29.48 -25.01
C ASP A 433 35.79 29.06 -24.41
N SER A 434 35.43 29.72 -23.35
CA SER A 434 34.07 29.66 -22.80
C SER A 434 33.06 30.06 -23.90
N PRO A 435 31.92 29.38 -24.02
CA PRO A 435 30.92 29.70 -25.03
C PRO A 435 30.46 31.16 -24.83
N GLN A 436 30.66 31.98 -25.84
CA GLN A 436 30.17 33.37 -25.91
C GLN A 436 28.64 33.34 -25.74
N SER A 437 28.17 34.11 -24.78
CA SER A 437 26.78 34.44 -24.60
C SER A 437 26.24 35.04 -25.90
N CYS A 438 25.30 34.38 -26.56
CA CYS A 438 24.48 34.97 -27.62
C CYS A 438 23.48 35.94 -26.96
N ASP A 439 23.73 37.22 -27.12
CA ASP A 439 22.75 38.28 -26.89
C ASP A 439 21.62 38.16 -27.94
N PRO A 440 20.35 38.17 -27.55
CA PRO A 440 19.25 38.31 -28.49
C PRO A 440 18.83 39.78 -28.56
N ALA A 441 19.47 40.57 -29.44
CA ALA A 441 18.87 41.85 -29.86
C ALA A 441 19.42 42.27 -31.23
N SER A 442 18.56 42.22 -32.18
CA SER A 442 18.29 43.21 -33.22
C SER A 442 17.94 42.63 -34.57
N THR A 443 16.80 43.10 -35.00
CA THR A 443 16.35 43.41 -36.35
C THR A 443 15.59 42.37 -37.16
N GLY A 444 14.40 42.85 -37.46
CA GLY A 444 13.86 43.03 -38.76
C GLY A 444 12.52 42.38 -39.02
#